data_a9026d87c8a779099688874f52cdc99a
#
_entry.id   a9026d87c8a779099688874f52cdc99a
#
_cell.length_a   1.000
_cell.length_b   1.000
_cell.length_c   1.000
_cell.angle_alpha   90.00
_cell.angle_beta   90.00
_cell.angle_gamma   90.00
#
_symmetry.space_group_name_H-M   'P 1'
#
loop_
_entity.id
_entity.type
_entity.pdbx_description
1 polymer ?
#
loop_
_entity_poly.entity_id
_entity_poly.type
_entity_poly.pdbx_seq_one_letter_code
_entity_poly.pdbx_strand_id
1 'polypeptide(L)'
;SNTLVVLAQNTVQPKYNNSSVYTGIEVGSKGVKMSIIEIGKNAQSTGAFNILKDTSVNTDFISFSDPTFTATLDGLYGLYTKATNEYKIPRKRIFTVISSGVKMQAAKDKKTRNVKALIAFFRLRIGAQERIVEVVDVMQEARLSHLGIVPDKRRFTTFLIDIGSGNTKGGFFPDGMNTENFKLFQLNWGTKSTYNETEKRCD
;
A
#
# COMPACT_ATOMS: atom_id res chain seq x y z
N SER A 1 10.12 -28.92 -37.70
CA SER A 1 10.93 -28.00 -36.86
C SER A 1 10.04 -27.45 -35.75
N ASN A 2 10.24 -27.97 -34.53
CA ASN A 2 9.53 -27.49 -33.35
C ASN A 2 10.24 -26.23 -32.81
N THR A 3 9.67 -25.07 -33.05
CA THR A 3 10.12 -23.83 -32.43
C THR A 3 9.66 -23.80 -30.99
N LEU A 4 10.56 -24.02 -30.05
CA LEU A 4 10.32 -23.80 -28.62
C LEU A 4 10.22 -22.30 -28.39
N VAL A 5 9.01 -21.78 -28.20
CA VAL A 5 8.83 -20.40 -27.72
C VAL A 5 9.14 -20.41 -26.23
N VAL A 6 10.34 -20.02 -25.85
CA VAL A 6 10.69 -19.71 -24.47
C VAL A 6 10.02 -18.39 -24.11
N LEU A 7 8.86 -18.46 -23.49
CA LEU A 7 8.26 -17.30 -22.84
C LEU A 7 9.17 -16.90 -21.69
N ALA A 8 9.87 -15.77 -21.83
CA ALA A 8 10.62 -15.17 -20.76
C ALA A 8 9.68 -14.92 -19.57
N GLN A 9 9.74 -15.76 -18.54
CA GLN A 9 9.03 -15.54 -17.31
C GLN A 9 9.64 -14.30 -16.65
N ASN A 10 8.85 -13.29 -16.38
CA ASN A 10 9.24 -12.16 -15.54
C ASN A 10 9.40 -12.64 -14.09
N THR A 11 10.49 -13.34 -13.83
CA THR A 11 10.82 -13.83 -12.49
C THR A 11 11.47 -12.70 -11.69
N VAL A 12 10.87 -12.35 -10.56
CA VAL A 12 11.59 -11.53 -9.57
C VAL A 12 12.74 -12.33 -9.01
N GLN A 13 13.95 -11.77 -9.07
CA GLN A 13 15.15 -12.45 -8.57
C GLN A 13 15.52 -11.90 -7.19
N PRO A 14 15.37 -12.71 -6.12
CA PRO A 14 15.82 -12.35 -4.78
C PRO A 14 17.32 -12.09 -4.72
N LYS A 15 17.70 -11.09 -3.92
CA LYS A 15 19.09 -10.71 -3.66
C LYS A 15 19.70 -11.49 -2.50
N TYR A 16 18.86 -11.84 -1.51
CA TYR A 16 19.35 -12.45 -0.27
C TYR A 16 19.11 -13.95 -0.25
N ASN A 17 20.06 -14.70 0.30
CA ASN A 17 19.88 -16.12 0.58
C ASN A 17 18.83 -16.33 1.67
N ASN A 18 17.97 -17.34 1.50
CA ASN A 18 16.92 -17.69 2.46
C ASN A 18 15.94 -16.54 2.77
N SER A 19 15.67 -15.70 1.79
CA SER A 19 14.68 -14.64 1.88
C SER A 19 13.27 -15.13 1.57
N SER A 20 12.29 -14.31 1.92
CA SER A 20 10.89 -14.49 1.55
C SER A 20 10.40 -13.29 0.74
N VAL A 21 9.62 -13.56 -0.32
CA VAL A 21 9.05 -12.52 -1.16
C VAL A 21 7.58 -12.35 -0.81
N TYR A 22 7.17 -11.09 -0.63
CA TYR A 22 5.81 -10.66 -0.31
C TYR A 22 5.34 -9.60 -1.29
N THR A 23 4.04 -9.45 -1.42
CA THR A 23 3.43 -8.37 -2.20
C THR A 23 2.48 -7.58 -1.33
N GLY A 24 2.65 -6.25 -1.32
CA GLY A 24 1.68 -5.30 -0.80
C GLY A 24 0.92 -4.65 -1.94
N ILE A 25 -0.41 -4.60 -1.85
CA ILE A 25 -1.26 -3.86 -2.79
C ILE A 25 -2.06 -2.85 -1.98
N GLU A 26 -1.91 -1.58 -2.32
CA GLU A 26 -2.56 -0.46 -1.63
C GLU A 26 -3.50 0.27 -2.57
N VAL A 27 -4.74 0.49 -2.12
CA VAL A 27 -5.66 1.45 -2.73
C VAL A 27 -5.48 2.79 -2.02
N GLY A 28 -4.85 3.72 -2.70
CA GLY A 28 -4.61 5.09 -2.24
C GLY A 28 -5.50 6.11 -2.97
N SER A 29 -5.36 7.38 -2.59
CA SER A 29 -6.15 8.48 -3.16
C SER A 29 -5.98 8.67 -4.66
N LYS A 30 -4.76 8.46 -5.19
CA LYS A 30 -4.47 8.59 -6.63
C LYS A 30 -4.76 7.33 -7.42
N GLY A 31 -4.69 6.17 -6.79
CA GLY A 31 -4.83 4.91 -7.49
C GLY A 31 -4.34 3.71 -6.69
N VAL A 32 -4.07 2.63 -7.40
CA VAL A 32 -3.64 1.37 -6.81
C VAL A 32 -2.14 1.19 -7.02
N LYS A 33 -1.42 0.87 -5.97
CA LYS A 33 0.01 0.56 -5.99
C LYS A 33 0.24 -0.89 -5.61
N MET A 34 1.25 -1.50 -6.22
CA MET A 34 1.74 -2.81 -5.86
C MET A 34 3.25 -2.74 -5.67
N SER A 35 3.73 -3.21 -4.52
CA SER A 35 5.16 -3.39 -4.26
C SER A 35 5.44 -4.86 -3.98
N ILE A 36 6.41 -5.42 -4.68
CA ILE A 36 6.95 -6.75 -4.41
C ILE A 36 8.23 -6.57 -3.64
N ILE A 37 8.27 -7.11 -2.43
CA ILE A 37 9.34 -6.87 -1.46
C ILE A 37 9.96 -8.21 -1.07
N GLU A 38 11.29 -8.26 -1.13
CA GLU A 38 12.07 -9.32 -0.55
C GLU A 38 12.43 -8.99 0.89
N ILE A 39 12.21 -9.92 1.79
CA ILE A 39 12.53 -9.82 3.21
C ILE A 39 13.56 -10.90 3.53
N GLY A 40 14.78 -10.48 3.80
CA GLY A 40 15.87 -11.37 4.20
C GLY A 40 15.73 -11.85 5.64
N LYS A 41 16.55 -12.84 6.00
CA LYS A 41 16.62 -13.34 7.38
C LYS A 41 17.05 -12.20 8.32
N ASN A 42 16.32 -12.05 9.44
CA ASN A 42 16.56 -11.00 10.44
C ASN A 42 16.51 -9.56 9.84
N ALA A 43 15.63 -9.34 8.86
CA ALA A 43 15.53 -8.08 8.14
C ALA A 43 15.33 -6.85 9.04
N GLN A 44 14.59 -6.99 10.15
CA GLN A 44 14.40 -5.89 11.11
C GLN A 44 15.71 -5.38 11.72
N SER A 45 16.62 -6.28 12.06
CA SER A 45 17.90 -5.92 12.65
C SER A 45 18.98 -5.59 11.62
N THR A 46 18.97 -6.28 10.47
CA THR A 46 19.99 -6.15 9.43
C THR A 46 19.67 -5.14 8.35
N GLY A 47 18.39 -4.73 8.23
CA GLY A 47 17.91 -3.92 7.12
C GLY A 47 17.87 -4.66 5.77
N ALA A 48 17.82 -5.99 5.80
CA ALA A 48 17.81 -6.82 4.59
C ALA A 48 16.43 -6.80 3.90
N PHE A 49 16.00 -5.63 3.47
CA PHE A 49 14.82 -5.40 2.64
C PHE A 49 15.26 -5.01 1.24
N ASN A 50 14.55 -5.51 0.24
CA ASN A 50 14.79 -5.14 -1.14
C ASN A 50 13.46 -5.01 -1.90
N ILE A 51 13.26 -3.90 -2.59
CA ILE A 51 12.11 -3.69 -3.46
C ILE A 51 12.46 -4.32 -4.82
N LEU A 52 11.77 -5.41 -5.13
CA LEU A 52 11.98 -6.13 -6.38
C LEU A 52 11.18 -5.51 -7.52
N LYS A 53 10.00 -4.97 -7.22
CA LYS A 53 9.11 -4.34 -8.19
C LYS A 53 8.19 -3.34 -7.53
N ASP A 54 8.04 -2.18 -8.16
CA ASP A 54 7.00 -1.21 -7.89
C ASP A 54 6.17 -0.97 -9.13
N THR A 55 4.84 -0.95 -8.99
CA THR A 55 3.91 -0.70 -10.09
C THR A 55 2.70 0.07 -9.55
N SER A 56 2.20 1.03 -10.32
CA SER A 56 1.00 1.77 -9.94
C SER A 56 0.08 1.99 -11.13
N VAL A 57 -1.21 2.12 -10.83
CA VAL A 57 -2.27 2.47 -11.79
C VAL A 57 -3.05 3.64 -11.21
N ASN A 58 -3.10 4.75 -11.94
CA ASN A 58 -3.89 5.91 -11.55
C ASN A 58 -5.37 5.65 -11.79
N THR A 59 -6.20 5.74 -10.77
CA THR A 59 -7.64 5.41 -10.85
C THR A 59 -8.54 6.46 -10.21
N ASP A 60 -7.96 7.39 -9.43
CA ASP A 60 -8.66 8.49 -8.76
C ASP A 60 -9.89 8.03 -7.94
N PHE A 61 -9.73 6.98 -7.15
CA PHE A 61 -10.84 6.34 -6.42
C PHE A 61 -11.64 7.32 -5.55
N ILE A 62 -10.97 8.31 -4.97
CA ILE A 62 -11.61 9.30 -4.08
C ILE A 62 -12.55 10.28 -4.79
N SER A 63 -12.64 10.27 -6.10
CA SER A 63 -13.74 10.94 -6.83
C SER A 63 -15.07 10.21 -6.65
N PHE A 64 -15.06 8.96 -6.21
CA PHE A 64 -16.22 8.11 -5.92
C PHE A 64 -17.29 8.08 -7.02
N SER A 65 -16.87 8.24 -8.27
CA SER A 65 -17.71 8.08 -9.45
C SER A 65 -17.73 6.62 -9.93
N ASP A 66 -18.72 6.24 -10.71
CA ASP A 66 -18.79 4.90 -11.29
C ASP A 66 -17.58 4.56 -12.18
N PRO A 67 -17.09 5.48 -13.05
CA PRO A 67 -15.86 5.22 -13.82
C PRO A 67 -14.64 5.01 -12.95
N THR A 68 -14.43 5.81 -11.90
CA THR A 68 -13.27 5.68 -11.02
C THR A 68 -13.37 4.45 -10.12
N PHE A 69 -14.58 4.05 -9.73
CA PHE A 69 -14.82 2.79 -9.02
C PHE A 69 -14.40 1.59 -9.91
N THR A 70 -14.90 1.55 -11.15
CA THR A 70 -14.57 0.48 -12.10
C THR A 70 -13.08 0.44 -12.39
N ALA A 71 -12.45 1.59 -12.65
CA ALA A 71 -11.01 1.68 -12.89
C ALA A 71 -10.20 1.18 -11.69
N THR A 72 -10.64 1.50 -10.46
CA THR A 72 -9.95 1.04 -9.24
C THR A 72 -10.12 -0.46 -9.03
N LEU A 73 -11.30 -1.00 -9.25
CA LEU A 73 -11.55 -2.44 -9.17
C LEU A 73 -10.70 -3.21 -10.21
N ASP A 74 -10.66 -2.71 -11.45
CA ASP A 74 -9.85 -3.29 -12.52
C ASP A 74 -8.35 -3.20 -12.21
N GLY A 75 -7.88 -2.07 -11.72
CA GLY A 75 -6.49 -1.88 -11.31
C GLY A 75 -6.09 -2.81 -10.16
N LEU A 76 -6.93 -2.91 -9.13
CA LEU A 76 -6.72 -3.78 -7.99
C LEU A 76 -6.68 -5.26 -8.40
N TYR A 77 -7.65 -5.69 -9.19
CA TYR A 77 -7.71 -7.04 -9.73
C TYR A 77 -6.52 -7.35 -10.65
N GLY A 78 -6.18 -6.42 -11.55
CA GLY A 78 -5.06 -6.57 -12.48
C GLY A 78 -3.72 -6.73 -11.76
N LEU A 79 -3.45 -5.89 -10.76
CA LEU A 79 -2.22 -6.00 -9.97
C LEU A 79 -2.18 -7.28 -9.12
N TYR A 80 -3.31 -7.69 -8.53
CA TYR A 80 -3.40 -8.97 -7.82
C TYR A 80 -3.11 -10.16 -8.74
N THR A 81 -3.73 -10.17 -9.93
CA THR A 81 -3.53 -11.21 -10.94
C THR A 81 -2.08 -11.22 -11.44
N LYS A 82 -1.49 -10.04 -11.62
CA LYS A 82 -0.08 -9.92 -11.99
C LYS A 82 0.83 -10.53 -10.92
N ALA A 83 0.57 -10.25 -9.64
CA ALA A 83 1.32 -10.83 -8.55
C ALA A 83 1.22 -12.36 -8.53
N THR A 84 0.02 -12.93 -8.71
CA THR A 84 -0.20 -14.38 -8.66
C THR A 84 0.27 -15.11 -9.91
N ASN A 85 -0.06 -14.60 -11.09
CA ASN A 85 0.09 -15.31 -12.35
C ASN A 85 1.42 -15.00 -13.05
N GLU A 86 1.88 -13.75 -12.99
CA GLU A 86 3.14 -13.35 -13.62
C GLU A 86 4.32 -13.57 -12.68
N TYR A 87 4.24 -13.03 -11.46
CA TYR A 87 5.33 -13.12 -10.48
C TYR A 87 5.28 -14.36 -9.58
N LYS A 88 4.24 -15.19 -9.73
CA LYS A 88 4.07 -16.46 -8.98
C LYS A 88 4.13 -16.29 -7.46
N ILE A 89 3.71 -15.14 -6.94
CA ILE A 89 3.65 -14.91 -5.50
C ILE A 89 2.49 -15.73 -4.90
N PRO A 90 2.74 -16.55 -3.89
CA PRO A 90 1.69 -17.32 -3.23
C PRO A 90 0.62 -16.39 -2.63
N ARG A 91 -0.67 -16.71 -2.80
CA ARG A 91 -1.79 -15.90 -2.33
C ARG A 91 -1.68 -15.48 -0.86
N LYS A 92 -1.17 -16.37 0.01
CA LYS A 92 -0.94 -16.11 1.44
C LYS A 92 0.14 -15.05 1.73
N ARG A 93 0.95 -14.69 0.74
CA ARG A 93 1.99 -13.67 0.83
C ARG A 93 1.62 -12.37 0.12
N ILE A 94 0.35 -12.22 -0.27
CA ILE A 94 -0.19 -11.00 -0.86
C ILE A 94 -1.08 -10.32 0.17
N PHE A 95 -0.75 -9.09 0.53
CA PHE A 95 -1.50 -8.27 1.46
C PHE A 95 -2.17 -7.12 0.70
N THR A 96 -3.41 -6.81 1.06
CA THR A 96 -4.18 -5.75 0.40
C THR A 96 -4.74 -4.82 1.45
N VAL A 97 -4.53 -3.52 1.25
CA VAL A 97 -4.97 -2.48 2.18
C VAL A 97 -5.65 -1.32 1.44
N ILE A 98 -6.59 -0.69 2.13
CA ILE A 98 -7.16 0.60 1.76
C ILE A 98 -6.51 1.64 2.68
N SER A 99 -5.89 2.66 2.09
CA SER A 99 -5.13 3.67 2.83
C SER A 99 -6.01 4.54 3.73
N SER A 100 -5.40 5.14 4.73
CA SER A 100 -6.06 6.08 5.63
C SER A 100 -6.59 7.31 4.90
N GLY A 101 -5.92 7.77 3.86
CA GLY A 101 -6.38 8.89 3.03
C GLY A 101 -7.70 8.59 2.33
N VAL A 102 -7.87 7.39 1.78
CA VAL A 102 -9.15 6.93 1.20
C VAL A 102 -10.23 6.81 2.28
N LYS A 103 -9.91 6.21 3.43
CA LYS A 103 -10.85 6.09 4.56
C LYS A 103 -11.36 7.44 5.02
N MET A 104 -10.47 8.42 5.19
CA MET A 104 -10.81 9.78 5.62
C MET A 104 -11.70 10.49 4.59
N GLN A 105 -11.34 10.43 3.31
CA GLN A 105 -12.12 11.07 2.25
C GLN A 105 -13.50 10.42 2.11
N ALA A 106 -13.58 9.08 2.19
CA ALA A 106 -14.85 8.37 2.15
C ALA A 106 -15.78 8.74 3.32
N ALA A 107 -15.22 8.95 4.52
CA ALA A 107 -15.99 9.42 5.67
C ALA A 107 -16.49 10.85 5.45
N LYS A 108 -15.62 11.76 5.01
CA LYS A 108 -15.96 13.16 4.71
C LYS A 108 -17.08 13.27 3.66
N ASP A 109 -17.00 12.52 2.59
CA ASP A 109 -17.93 12.58 1.45
C ASP A 109 -19.13 11.62 1.63
N LYS A 110 -19.27 10.95 2.79
CA LYS A 110 -20.31 9.96 3.06
C LYS A 110 -20.30 8.79 2.06
N LYS A 111 -19.12 8.40 1.58
CA LYS A 111 -18.90 7.36 0.58
C LYS A 111 -18.31 6.05 1.14
N THR A 112 -18.44 5.83 2.45
CA THR A 112 -17.93 4.59 3.08
C THR A 112 -18.52 3.32 2.45
N ARG A 113 -19.74 3.38 1.90
CA ARG A 113 -20.34 2.27 1.16
C ARG A 113 -19.56 1.90 -0.10
N ASN A 114 -18.96 2.89 -0.80
CA ASN A 114 -18.14 2.65 -1.98
C ASN A 114 -16.89 1.84 -1.63
N VAL A 115 -16.26 2.14 -0.49
CA VAL A 115 -15.08 1.37 -0.01
C VAL A 115 -15.47 -0.07 0.31
N LYS A 116 -16.59 -0.28 1.02
CA LYS A 116 -17.10 -1.63 1.33
C LYS A 116 -17.45 -2.40 0.06
N ALA A 117 -18.08 -1.73 -0.91
CA ALA A 117 -18.44 -2.33 -2.20
C ALA A 117 -17.18 -2.73 -2.99
N LEU A 118 -16.17 -1.87 -3.05
CA LEU A 118 -14.90 -2.19 -3.72
C LEU A 118 -14.28 -3.48 -3.16
N ILE A 119 -14.23 -3.60 -1.83
CA ILE A 119 -13.70 -4.79 -1.16
C ILE A 119 -14.52 -6.03 -1.51
N ALA A 120 -15.86 -5.93 -1.46
CA ALA A 120 -16.75 -7.05 -1.76
C ALA A 120 -16.60 -7.51 -3.22
N PHE A 121 -16.61 -6.60 -4.18
CA PHE A 121 -16.44 -6.92 -5.61
C PHE A 121 -15.03 -7.46 -5.90
N PHE A 122 -14.00 -6.93 -5.26
CA PHE A 122 -12.65 -7.47 -5.39
C PHE A 122 -12.58 -8.92 -4.91
N ARG A 123 -13.10 -9.21 -3.71
CA ARG A 123 -13.15 -10.57 -3.16
C ARG A 123 -13.90 -11.53 -4.07
N LEU A 124 -15.05 -11.10 -4.58
CA LEU A 124 -15.84 -11.89 -5.54
C LEU A 124 -15.03 -12.19 -6.79
N ARG A 125 -14.37 -11.17 -7.36
CA ARG A 125 -13.65 -11.29 -8.63
C ARG A 125 -12.42 -12.20 -8.54
N ILE A 126 -11.74 -12.25 -7.38
CA ILE A 126 -10.61 -13.17 -7.15
C ILE A 126 -11.03 -14.54 -6.65
N GLY A 127 -12.33 -14.78 -6.42
CA GLY A 127 -12.85 -16.04 -5.90
C GLY A 127 -12.39 -16.35 -4.47
N ALA A 128 -12.23 -15.33 -3.61
CA ALA A 128 -11.73 -15.47 -2.24
C ALA A 128 -12.48 -14.53 -1.28
N GLN A 129 -13.69 -14.94 -0.90
CA GLN A 129 -14.58 -14.15 -0.02
C GLN A 129 -13.97 -13.90 1.37
N GLU A 130 -13.17 -14.84 1.85
CA GLU A 130 -12.50 -14.81 3.15
C GLU A 130 -11.24 -13.92 3.17
N ARG A 131 -10.80 -13.41 2.01
CA ARG A 131 -9.59 -12.59 1.95
C ARG A 131 -9.73 -11.33 2.77
N ILE A 132 -8.75 -11.11 3.64
CA ILE A 132 -8.66 -9.89 4.42
C ILE A 132 -8.20 -8.76 3.51
N VAL A 133 -8.98 -7.68 3.49
CA VAL A 133 -8.59 -6.38 2.94
C VAL A 133 -8.76 -5.38 4.08
N GLU A 134 -7.64 -4.89 4.58
CA GLU A 134 -7.66 -3.98 5.73
C GLU A 134 -7.97 -2.55 5.28
N VAL A 135 -8.79 -1.84 6.07
CA VAL A 135 -9.02 -0.41 5.91
C VAL A 135 -8.33 0.25 7.10
N VAL A 136 -7.12 0.74 6.87
CA VAL A 136 -6.28 1.28 7.95
C VAL A 136 -6.68 2.71 8.31
N ASP A 137 -6.58 3.04 9.59
CA ASP A 137 -6.66 4.43 10.04
C ASP A 137 -5.28 5.09 10.04
N VAL A 138 -5.28 6.42 10.25
CA VAL A 138 -4.03 7.22 10.20
C VAL A 138 -3.03 6.77 11.26
N MET A 139 -3.50 6.45 12.47
CA MET A 139 -2.64 5.98 13.56
C MET A 139 -1.99 4.64 13.23
N GLN A 140 -2.79 3.69 12.76
CA GLN A 140 -2.33 2.35 12.39
C GLN A 140 -1.33 2.44 11.23
N GLU A 141 -1.64 3.23 10.20
CA GLU A 141 -0.77 3.38 9.04
C GLU A 141 0.57 4.03 9.42
N ALA A 142 0.56 5.12 10.19
CA ALA A 142 1.76 5.81 10.64
C ALA A 142 2.64 4.92 11.55
N ARG A 143 2.01 4.19 12.47
CA ARG A 143 2.71 3.25 13.37
C ARG A 143 3.35 2.10 12.59
N LEU A 144 2.62 1.48 11.68
CA LEU A 144 3.12 0.38 10.85
C LEU A 144 4.24 0.85 9.91
N SER A 145 4.11 2.04 9.34
CA SER A 145 5.17 2.65 8.52
C SER A 145 6.44 2.87 9.32
N HIS A 146 6.32 3.39 10.54
CA HIS A 146 7.47 3.56 11.42
C HIS A 146 8.15 2.22 11.76
N LEU A 147 7.35 1.21 12.14
CA LEU A 147 7.87 -0.12 12.47
C LEU A 147 8.53 -0.82 11.27
N GLY A 148 8.02 -0.57 10.06
CA GLY A 148 8.53 -1.19 8.84
C GLY A 148 9.77 -0.50 8.26
N ILE A 149 9.87 0.83 8.37
CA ILE A 149 10.91 1.63 7.71
C ILE A 149 12.09 1.91 8.64
N VAL A 150 11.82 2.20 9.92
CA VAL A 150 12.86 2.59 10.88
C VAL A 150 13.56 1.36 11.44
N PRO A 151 14.90 1.24 11.30
CA PRO A 151 15.66 0.13 11.87
C PRO A 151 15.47 0.03 13.40
N ASP A 152 15.46 -1.19 13.94
CA ASP A 152 15.22 -1.48 15.36
C ASP A 152 16.06 -0.61 16.29
N LYS A 153 17.36 -0.50 16.00
CA LYS A 153 18.31 0.28 16.81
C LYS A 153 18.06 1.79 16.85
N ARG A 154 17.23 2.31 15.91
CA ARG A 154 16.84 3.72 15.84
C ARG A 154 15.37 3.96 16.13
N ARG A 155 14.61 2.91 16.42
CA ARG A 155 13.15 2.96 16.57
C ARG A 155 12.68 4.01 17.56
N PHE A 156 13.37 4.14 18.67
CA PHE A 156 12.99 5.05 19.77
C PHE A 156 13.67 6.44 19.71
N THR A 157 14.45 6.70 18.67
CA THR A 157 15.16 7.99 18.48
C THR A 157 14.82 8.64 17.14
N THR A 158 13.86 8.08 16.38
CA THR A 158 13.50 8.57 15.07
C THR A 158 12.06 9.07 15.06
N PHE A 159 11.86 10.26 14.51
CA PHE A 159 10.57 10.79 14.09
C PHE A 159 10.39 10.51 12.62
N LEU A 160 9.32 9.80 12.24
CA LEU A 160 8.97 9.51 10.85
C LEU A 160 7.97 10.52 10.33
N ILE A 161 8.16 11.00 9.10
CA ILE A 161 7.17 11.78 8.36
C ILE A 161 6.94 11.09 7.01
N ASP A 162 5.68 10.75 6.74
CA ASP A 162 5.20 10.20 5.48
C ASP A 162 4.26 11.22 4.81
N ILE A 163 4.67 11.75 3.66
CA ILE A 163 3.92 12.73 2.89
C ILE A 163 3.21 12.00 1.75
N GLY A 164 1.93 11.70 1.97
CA GLY A 164 1.07 11.10 0.95
C GLY A 164 0.47 12.14 0.00
N SER A 165 -0.34 11.67 -0.95
CA SER A 165 -1.08 12.55 -1.87
C SER A 165 -2.23 13.28 -1.21
N GLY A 166 -2.92 12.67 -0.25
CA GLY A 166 -4.11 13.20 0.41
C GLY A 166 -3.88 13.71 1.83
N ASN A 167 -2.86 13.21 2.52
CA ASN A 167 -2.53 13.60 3.90
C ASN A 167 -1.03 13.44 4.16
N THR A 168 -0.57 14.05 5.24
CA THR A 168 0.76 13.81 5.82
C THR A 168 0.58 13.21 7.20
N LYS A 169 1.32 12.17 7.50
CA LYS A 169 1.26 11.46 8.77
C LYS A 169 2.63 10.97 9.20
N GLY A 170 2.75 10.60 10.46
CA GLY A 170 4.00 10.11 11.01
C GLY A 170 3.97 10.11 12.52
N GLY A 171 5.12 10.13 13.13
CA GLY A 171 5.23 10.18 14.57
C GLY A 171 6.44 9.43 15.10
N PHE A 172 6.41 9.11 16.38
CA PHE A 172 7.51 8.49 17.10
C PHE A 172 7.03 7.68 18.31
N PHE A 173 7.91 6.86 18.85
CA PHE A 173 7.69 6.13 20.09
C PHE A 173 8.40 6.90 21.23
N PRO A 174 7.65 7.51 22.19
CA PRO A 174 8.24 8.28 23.27
C PRO A 174 8.92 7.43 24.32
N ASP A 175 8.46 6.19 24.49
CA ASP A 175 8.95 5.28 25.51
C ASP A 175 10.00 4.34 24.91
N GLY A 176 11.20 4.34 25.42
CA GLY A 176 12.38 3.69 24.84
C GLY A 176 12.30 2.16 24.67
N MET A 177 11.20 1.49 25.06
CA MET A 177 11.02 0.04 24.94
C MET A 177 9.58 -0.39 24.61
N ASN A 178 8.65 0.55 24.42
CA ASN A 178 7.25 0.25 24.20
C ASN A 178 6.78 0.71 22.82
N THR A 179 6.50 -0.25 21.92
CA THR A 179 5.98 0.01 20.58
C THR A 179 4.45 0.15 20.52
N GLU A 180 3.74 0.00 21.64
CA GLU A 180 2.29 0.22 21.71
C GLU A 180 1.94 1.70 21.89
N ASN A 181 2.84 2.49 22.51
CA ASN A 181 2.65 3.91 22.74
C ASN A 181 3.27 4.73 21.59
N PHE A 182 2.53 4.88 20.48
CA PHE A 182 2.96 5.70 19.36
C PHE A 182 2.33 7.10 19.45
N LYS A 183 3.12 8.13 19.30
CA LYS A 183 2.66 9.54 19.22
C LYS A 183 2.50 9.94 17.77
N LEU A 184 1.23 10.07 17.38
CA LEU A 184 0.83 10.44 16.02
C LEU A 184 1.09 11.93 15.75
N PHE A 185 1.65 12.20 14.59
CA PHE A 185 1.61 13.50 13.90
C PHE A 185 0.78 13.34 12.63
N GLN A 186 -0.12 14.28 12.36
CA GLN A 186 -0.90 14.26 11.13
C GLN A 186 -1.28 15.67 10.67
N LEU A 187 -1.33 15.83 9.35
CA LEU A 187 -1.90 16.99 8.67
C LEU A 187 -2.85 16.49 7.59
N ASN A 188 -4.00 17.16 7.44
CA ASN A 188 -4.97 16.85 6.37
C ASN A 188 -4.53 17.43 5.00
N TRP A 189 -3.24 17.55 4.80
CA TRP A 189 -2.59 18.07 3.61
C TRP A 189 -1.59 17.05 3.09
N GLY A 190 -1.65 16.81 1.79
CA GLY A 190 -0.69 16.01 1.06
C GLY A 190 -0.26 16.73 -0.22
N THR A 191 0.51 16.10 -1.05
CA THR A 191 1.03 16.70 -2.29
C THR A 191 -0.07 17.16 -3.25
N LYS A 192 -1.16 16.36 -3.38
CA LYS A 192 -2.31 16.73 -4.23
C LYS A 192 -3.11 17.89 -3.62
N SER A 193 -3.29 17.91 -2.32
CA SER A 193 -3.99 19.01 -1.63
C SER A 193 -3.24 20.33 -1.79
N THR A 194 -1.92 20.30 -1.62
CA THR A 194 -1.06 21.47 -1.78
C THR A 194 -1.11 21.98 -3.21
N TYR A 195 -1.00 21.11 -4.20
CA TYR A 195 -1.10 21.47 -5.62
C TYR A 195 -2.44 22.18 -5.93
N ASN A 196 -3.56 21.57 -5.53
CA ASN A 196 -4.89 22.11 -5.77
C ASN A 196 -5.10 23.49 -5.14
N GLU A 197 -4.55 23.72 -3.93
CA GLU A 197 -4.64 25.04 -3.28
C GLU A 197 -3.72 26.08 -3.91
N THR A 198 -2.58 25.66 -4.42
CA THR A 198 -1.67 26.56 -5.14
C THR A 198 -2.31 27.03 -6.44
N GLU A 199 -2.92 26.13 -7.22
CA GLU A 199 -3.64 26.51 -8.44
C GLU A 199 -4.76 27.53 -8.17
N LYS A 200 -5.59 27.30 -7.15
CA LYS A 200 -6.67 28.24 -6.77
C LYS A 200 -6.20 29.64 -6.38
N ARG A 201 -4.95 29.79 -5.95
CA ARG A 201 -4.37 31.09 -5.56
C ARG A 201 -3.64 31.78 -6.69
N CYS A 202 -3.39 31.10 -7.79
CA CYS A 202 -2.73 31.64 -8.99
C CYS A 202 -3.73 32.10 -10.05
N ASP A 203 -5.02 31.75 -9.92
CA ASP A 203 -6.15 32.25 -10.70
C ASP A 203 -6.78 33.48 -10.02
#